data_79ca884a0d767315b33bd9b7bb146f30
#
_entry.id   79ca884a0d767315b33bd9b7bb146f30
#
_cell.length_a   1.000
_cell.length_b   1.000
_cell.length_c   1.000
_cell.angle_alpha   90.00
_cell.angle_beta   90.00
_cell.angle_gamma   90.00
#
_symmetry.space_group_name_H-M   'P 1'
#
loop_
_entity.id
_entity.type
_entity.pdbx_description
1 polymer ?
#
loop_
_entity_poly.entity_id
_entity_poly.type
_entity_poly.pdbx_seq_one_letter_code
_entity_poly.pdbx_strand_id
1 'polypeptide(L)'
;MGKDRIAYLDFVKFVAILLVCVGHCYVMTPNLDSIVRPIIYSFHMPLFMLVCGYFSTRSLEIPVKSLLEKKSRQLLLPVISCTIITVCLFGGGIRMEIIGCVWFLKNLFICYLIARFVKYVNMPVEITLPLSWVILLIIPYGGTLMINFLYFYFCVGYLIHRHLDYLQIYKVLLFSISLVFFIVALCLNWTNPPEKVDINLLMYSPFKFVVQIFVGLSGSIIVIGVCELIYKLFGKWQRVGKVLSYFSTIGRYTLGIYVVQTFIIERIITVYIKLNEAILSPAFTDFIFIPLIGSSLCIVCYYVVRLTRPIKIINILLYGGQK
;
A
#
# COMPACT_ATOMS: atom_id res chain seq x y z
N MET A 1 10.48 -24.39 15.17
CA MET A 1 9.87 -23.19 15.78
C MET A 1 8.63 -22.84 15.00
N GLY A 2 7.46 -22.91 15.62
CA GLY A 2 6.16 -22.62 15.02
C GLY A 2 6.12 -21.17 14.54
N LYS A 3 5.42 -20.97 13.43
CA LYS A 3 5.19 -19.65 12.83
C LYS A 3 4.27 -18.84 13.74
N ASP A 4 4.80 -18.17 14.74
CA ASP A 4 4.02 -17.16 15.43
C ASP A 4 3.74 -16.03 14.44
N ARG A 5 2.52 -16.07 13.94
CA ARG A 5 2.01 -15.07 13.01
C ARG A 5 1.88 -13.77 13.78
N ILE A 6 2.61 -12.76 13.35
CA ILE A 6 2.62 -11.47 14.02
C ILE A 6 1.27 -10.79 13.73
N ALA A 7 0.30 -10.99 14.63
CA ALA A 7 -1.09 -10.58 14.44
C ALA A 7 -1.25 -9.06 14.21
N TYR A 8 -0.41 -8.22 14.83
CA TYR A 8 -0.46 -6.79 14.61
C TYR A 8 -0.05 -6.39 13.18
N LEU A 9 0.80 -7.16 12.50
CA LEU A 9 1.12 -6.87 11.09
C LEU A 9 -0.04 -7.18 10.14
N ASP A 10 -0.89 -8.15 10.45
CA ASP A 10 -2.13 -8.35 9.70
C ASP A 10 -3.10 -7.19 9.96
N PHE A 11 -3.10 -6.61 11.17
CA PHE A 11 -3.86 -5.39 11.47
C PHE A 11 -3.28 -4.16 10.74
N VAL A 12 -1.97 -4.01 10.63
CA VAL A 12 -1.33 -2.98 9.79
C VAL A 12 -1.81 -3.07 8.34
N LYS A 13 -1.89 -4.29 7.78
CA LYS A 13 -2.43 -4.49 6.43
C LYS A 13 -3.89 -4.06 6.32
N PHE A 14 -4.70 -4.33 7.36
CA PHE A 14 -6.08 -3.84 7.40
C PHE A 14 -6.12 -2.32 7.39
N VAL A 15 -5.36 -1.65 8.25
CA VAL A 15 -5.30 -0.19 8.28
C VAL A 15 -4.85 0.37 6.93
N ALA A 16 -3.85 -0.24 6.31
CA ALA A 16 -3.36 0.19 5.01
C ALA A 16 -4.44 0.11 3.92
N ILE A 17 -5.18 -1.03 3.82
CA ILE A 17 -6.25 -1.16 2.80
C ILE A 17 -7.45 -0.28 3.12
N LEU A 18 -7.74 -0.04 4.40
CA LEU A 18 -8.75 0.90 4.84
C LEU A 18 -8.44 2.32 4.32
N LEU A 19 -7.19 2.78 4.50
CA LEU A 19 -6.74 4.07 4.00
C LEU A 19 -6.83 4.19 2.47
N VAL A 20 -6.59 3.10 1.73
CA VAL A 20 -6.83 3.08 0.27
C VAL A 20 -8.30 3.30 -0.04
N CYS A 21 -9.21 2.54 0.59
CA CYS A 21 -10.65 2.68 0.35
C CYS A 21 -11.14 4.09 0.70
N VAL A 22 -10.72 4.65 1.84
CA VAL A 22 -11.05 6.02 2.25
C VAL A 22 -10.50 7.03 1.25
N GLY A 23 -9.22 6.90 0.85
CA GLY A 23 -8.59 7.79 -0.10
C GLY A 23 -9.32 7.86 -1.44
N HIS A 24 -9.73 6.71 -1.98
CA HIS A 24 -10.48 6.66 -3.24
C HIS A 24 -11.88 7.25 -3.15
N CYS A 25 -12.51 7.25 -1.97
CA CYS A 25 -13.83 7.88 -1.79
C CYS A 25 -13.79 9.41 -1.95
N TYR A 26 -12.66 10.08 -1.79
CA TYR A 26 -12.54 11.52 -2.03
C TYR A 26 -12.80 11.94 -3.48
N VAL A 27 -12.82 11.01 -4.44
CA VAL A 27 -13.23 11.30 -5.83
C VAL A 27 -14.73 11.66 -5.93
N MET A 28 -15.55 11.34 -4.91
CA MET A 28 -16.95 11.76 -4.83
C MET A 28 -17.10 13.24 -4.49
N THR A 29 -16.07 13.88 -3.95
CA THR A 29 -16.06 15.29 -3.53
C THR A 29 -14.89 16.03 -4.22
N PRO A 30 -14.96 16.26 -5.55
CA PRO A 30 -13.83 16.77 -6.32
C PRO A 30 -13.43 18.21 -5.95
N ASN A 31 -14.37 19.02 -5.45
CA ASN A 31 -14.12 20.43 -5.10
C ASN A 31 -13.82 20.62 -3.60
N LEU A 32 -13.83 19.54 -2.80
CA LEU A 32 -13.50 19.61 -1.38
C LEU A 32 -12.00 19.91 -1.21
N ASP A 33 -11.69 21.03 -0.57
CA ASP A 33 -10.33 21.31 -0.08
C ASP A 33 -10.06 20.47 1.16
N SER A 34 -9.60 19.25 0.92
CA SER A 34 -9.45 18.23 1.93
C SER A 34 -8.07 18.33 2.60
N ILE A 35 -8.05 18.31 3.93
CA ILE A 35 -6.84 18.18 4.73
C ILE A 35 -6.45 16.69 4.86
N VAL A 36 -7.42 15.80 4.97
CA VAL A 36 -7.20 14.37 5.24
C VAL A 36 -6.69 13.63 4.01
N ARG A 37 -7.20 13.95 2.81
CA ARG A 37 -6.79 13.29 1.57
C ARG A 37 -5.29 13.38 1.29
N PRO A 38 -4.64 14.57 1.28
CA PRO A 38 -3.20 14.69 1.07
C PRO A 38 -2.39 13.90 2.09
N ILE A 39 -2.81 13.91 3.37
CA ILE A 39 -2.18 13.15 4.43
C ILE A 39 -2.19 11.66 4.11
N ILE A 40 -3.36 11.09 3.78
CA ILE A 40 -3.46 9.67 3.41
C ILE A 40 -2.57 9.36 2.22
N TYR A 41 -2.64 10.17 1.16
CA TYR A 41 -1.91 9.93 -0.09
C TYR A 41 -0.39 10.04 0.08
N SER A 42 0.09 10.78 1.07
CA SER A 42 1.54 10.93 1.30
C SER A 42 2.22 9.64 1.77
N PHE A 43 1.51 8.72 2.45
CA PHE A 43 2.15 7.55 3.06
C PHE A 43 1.44 6.19 2.89
N HIS A 44 0.16 6.12 2.46
CA HIS A 44 -0.57 4.83 2.41
C HIS A 44 0.08 3.81 1.45
N MET A 45 0.55 4.25 0.28
CA MET A 45 1.24 3.37 -0.67
C MET A 45 2.66 3.01 -0.21
N PRO A 46 3.49 3.96 0.31
CA PRO A 46 4.69 3.66 1.07
C PRO A 46 4.49 2.58 2.14
N LEU A 47 3.47 2.69 2.99
CA LEU A 47 3.13 1.71 4.02
C LEU A 47 2.89 0.32 3.43
N PHE A 48 2.06 0.22 2.37
CA PHE A 48 1.83 -1.06 1.69
C PHE A 48 3.11 -1.68 1.16
N MET A 49 3.94 -0.87 0.50
CA MET A 49 5.15 -1.37 -0.13
C MET A 49 6.18 -1.79 0.92
N LEU A 50 6.29 -1.05 2.02
CA LEU A 50 7.15 -1.40 3.15
C LEU A 50 6.73 -2.76 3.76
N VAL A 51 5.42 -2.96 3.98
CA VAL A 51 4.89 -4.23 4.48
C VAL A 51 5.13 -5.37 3.48
N CYS A 52 4.97 -5.13 2.17
CA CYS A 52 5.29 -6.11 1.13
C CYS A 52 6.77 -6.49 1.13
N GLY A 53 7.66 -5.51 1.26
CA GLY A 53 9.09 -5.72 1.39
C GLY A 53 9.45 -6.54 2.63
N TYR A 54 8.86 -6.22 3.77
CA TYR A 54 9.04 -6.97 5.03
C TYR A 54 8.72 -8.47 4.86
N PHE A 55 7.63 -8.80 4.17
CA PHE A 55 7.23 -10.19 3.93
C PHE A 55 7.91 -10.84 2.71
N SER A 56 8.77 -10.12 1.99
CA SER A 56 9.38 -10.61 0.75
C SER A 56 10.55 -11.58 0.96
N THR A 57 11.20 -11.57 2.12
CA THR A 57 12.45 -12.30 2.41
C THR A 57 12.42 -13.74 1.94
N ARG A 58 11.42 -14.53 2.37
CA ARG A 58 11.28 -15.93 1.95
C ARG A 58 11.00 -16.10 0.46
N SER A 59 10.28 -15.15 -0.14
CA SER A 59 9.97 -15.19 -1.59
C SER A 59 11.20 -14.91 -2.44
N LEU A 60 12.14 -14.11 -1.94
CA LEU A 60 13.39 -13.79 -2.64
C LEU A 60 14.48 -14.86 -2.49
N GLU A 61 14.25 -15.91 -1.68
CA GLU A 61 15.18 -17.05 -1.50
C GLU A 61 14.88 -18.20 -2.46
N ILE A 62 13.66 -18.29 -3.01
CA ILE A 62 13.31 -19.37 -3.92
C ILE A 62 13.94 -19.17 -5.32
N PRO A 63 14.11 -20.26 -6.12
CA PRO A 63 14.61 -20.16 -7.49
C PRO A 63 13.81 -19.17 -8.33
N VAL A 64 14.49 -18.47 -9.27
CA VAL A 64 13.84 -17.41 -10.11
C VAL A 64 12.63 -17.93 -10.84
N LYS A 65 12.72 -19.13 -11.46
CA LYS A 65 11.59 -19.72 -12.18
C LYS A 65 10.36 -19.86 -11.28
N SER A 66 10.54 -20.42 -10.07
CA SER A 66 9.47 -20.61 -9.09
C SER A 66 8.94 -19.27 -8.57
N LEU A 67 9.81 -18.25 -8.42
CA LEU A 67 9.38 -16.89 -8.06
C LEU A 67 8.51 -16.29 -9.16
N LEU A 68 8.96 -16.36 -10.43
CA LEU A 68 8.23 -15.86 -11.58
C LEU A 68 6.85 -16.51 -11.69
N GLU A 69 6.77 -17.84 -11.71
CA GLU A 69 5.52 -18.58 -11.78
C GLU A 69 4.56 -18.17 -10.65
N LYS A 70 5.07 -18.15 -9.41
CA LYS A 70 4.27 -17.80 -8.23
C LYS A 70 3.79 -16.36 -8.27
N LYS A 71 4.68 -15.40 -8.58
CA LYS A 71 4.34 -13.97 -8.56
C LYS A 71 3.53 -13.54 -9.78
N SER A 72 3.77 -14.12 -10.95
CA SER A 72 2.92 -13.91 -12.13
C SER A 72 1.49 -14.36 -11.85
N ARG A 73 1.31 -15.54 -11.29
CA ARG A 73 -0.03 -16.02 -10.91
C ARG A 73 -0.68 -15.16 -9.83
N GLN A 74 0.09 -14.70 -8.83
CA GLN A 74 -0.45 -13.91 -7.72
C GLN A 74 -0.75 -12.45 -8.07
N LEU A 75 0.03 -11.85 -8.96
CA LEU A 75 0.00 -10.41 -9.22
C LEU A 75 -0.41 -10.07 -10.66
N LEU A 76 0.17 -10.74 -11.69
CA LEU A 76 -0.13 -10.40 -13.09
C LEU A 76 -1.44 -11.00 -13.58
N LEU A 77 -1.80 -12.21 -13.15
CA LEU A 77 -3.08 -12.81 -13.55
C LEU A 77 -4.28 -11.96 -13.10
N PRO A 78 -4.35 -11.48 -11.84
CA PRO A 78 -5.36 -10.49 -11.44
C PRO A 78 -5.34 -9.21 -12.29
N VAL A 79 -4.17 -8.69 -12.65
CA VAL A 79 -4.06 -7.49 -13.51
C VAL A 79 -4.73 -7.75 -14.87
N ILE A 80 -4.39 -8.86 -15.52
CA ILE A 80 -4.96 -9.22 -16.82
C ILE A 80 -6.47 -9.39 -16.72
N SER A 81 -6.93 -10.16 -15.73
CA SER A 81 -8.35 -10.41 -15.52
C SER A 81 -9.13 -9.12 -15.24
N CYS A 82 -8.60 -8.25 -14.35
CA CYS A 82 -9.24 -6.97 -14.07
C CYS A 82 -9.28 -6.07 -15.29
N THR A 83 -8.20 -6.00 -16.07
CA THR A 83 -8.18 -5.23 -17.32
C THR A 83 -9.25 -5.70 -18.29
N ILE A 84 -9.37 -7.01 -18.53
CA ILE A 84 -10.39 -7.57 -19.43
C ILE A 84 -11.80 -7.23 -18.91
N ILE A 85 -12.06 -7.47 -17.62
CA ILE A 85 -13.37 -7.17 -17.01
C ILE A 85 -13.69 -5.69 -17.13
N THR A 86 -12.72 -4.80 -16.85
CA THR A 86 -12.94 -3.36 -16.95
C THR A 86 -13.27 -2.91 -18.37
N VAL A 87 -12.53 -3.39 -19.37
CA VAL A 87 -12.79 -3.07 -20.78
C VAL A 87 -14.16 -3.61 -21.23
N CYS A 88 -14.51 -4.83 -20.81
CA CYS A 88 -15.79 -5.44 -21.20
C CYS A 88 -17.00 -4.77 -20.56
N LEU A 89 -16.91 -4.35 -19.29
CA LEU A 89 -18.05 -3.82 -18.53
C LEU A 89 -18.18 -2.29 -18.62
N PHE A 90 -17.07 -1.57 -18.65
CA PHE A 90 -17.06 -0.11 -18.57
C PHE A 90 -16.57 0.57 -19.84
N GLY A 91 -16.10 -0.21 -20.82
CA GLY A 91 -15.47 0.32 -22.03
C GLY A 91 -14.06 0.83 -21.77
N GLY A 92 -13.49 1.55 -22.75
CA GLY A 92 -12.16 2.10 -22.66
C GLY A 92 -11.13 1.35 -23.51
N GLY A 93 -9.97 1.98 -23.71
CA GLY A 93 -8.87 1.38 -24.45
C GLY A 93 -8.06 0.39 -23.63
N ILE A 94 -7.88 -0.84 -24.10
CA ILE A 94 -7.08 -1.88 -23.43
C ILE A 94 -5.71 -1.32 -22.96
N ARG A 95 -5.07 -0.50 -23.78
CA ARG A 95 -3.76 0.09 -23.47
C ARG A 95 -3.80 0.98 -22.22
N MET A 96 -4.83 1.79 -22.08
CA MET A 96 -4.99 2.67 -20.90
C MET A 96 -5.33 1.85 -19.66
N GLU A 97 -6.21 0.88 -19.80
CA GLU A 97 -6.63 0.04 -18.67
C GLU A 97 -5.53 -0.91 -18.20
N ILE A 98 -4.71 -1.45 -19.10
CA ILE A 98 -3.57 -2.30 -18.69
C ILE A 98 -2.53 -1.50 -17.90
N ILE A 99 -2.44 -0.17 -18.10
CA ILE A 99 -1.54 0.70 -17.33
C ILE A 99 -2.21 1.13 -16.00
N GLY A 100 -3.45 1.57 -16.03
CA GLY A 100 -4.15 2.16 -14.88
C GLY A 100 -4.74 1.14 -13.90
N CYS A 101 -5.43 0.12 -14.41
CA CYS A 101 -6.16 -0.83 -13.57
C CYS A 101 -5.20 -1.60 -12.65
N VAL A 102 -5.52 -1.63 -11.36
CA VAL A 102 -4.74 -2.32 -10.29
C VAL A 102 -3.21 -2.13 -10.40
N TRP A 103 -2.78 -0.90 -10.70
CA TRP A 103 -1.39 -0.52 -11.01
C TRP A 103 -0.38 -0.94 -9.95
N PHE A 104 -0.77 -0.98 -8.66
CA PHE A 104 0.09 -1.38 -7.56
C PHE A 104 0.59 -2.82 -7.67
N LEU A 105 -0.23 -3.76 -8.19
CA LEU A 105 0.18 -5.16 -8.35
C LEU A 105 1.32 -5.29 -9.37
N LYS A 106 1.28 -4.49 -10.44
CA LYS A 106 2.37 -4.44 -11.44
C LYS A 106 3.65 -3.91 -10.84
N ASN A 107 3.53 -2.82 -10.09
CA ASN A 107 4.66 -2.22 -9.38
C ASN A 107 5.29 -3.24 -8.41
N LEU A 108 4.48 -3.88 -7.60
CA LEU A 108 4.94 -4.90 -6.66
C LEU A 108 5.63 -6.08 -7.38
N PHE A 109 5.10 -6.51 -8.53
CA PHE A 109 5.74 -7.56 -9.34
C PHE A 109 7.13 -7.13 -9.80
N ILE A 110 7.27 -5.91 -10.33
CA ILE A 110 8.55 -5.35 -10.78
C ILE A 110 9.53 -5.24 -9.60
N CYS A 111 9.08 -4.78 -8.43
CA CYS A 111 9.92 -4.73 -7.22
C CYS A 111 10.48 -6.11 -6.83
N TYR A 112 9.65 -7.18 -6.90
CA TYR A 112 10.13 -8.54 -6.69
C TYR A 112 11.20 -8.97 -7.69
N LEU A 113 11.04 -8.62 -8.97
CA LEU A 113 12.01 -8.95 -10.02
C LEU A 113 13.34 -8.25 -9.77
N ILE A 114 13.33 -6.93 -9.59
CA ILE A 114 14.53 -6.14 -9.38
C ILE A 114 15.28 -6.66 -8.13
N ALA A 115 14.59 -6.78 -7.01
CA ALA A 115 15.20 -7.26 -5.77
C ALA A 115 15.77 -8.68 -5.90
N ARG A 116 15.14 -9.55 -6.71
CA ARG A 116 15.66 -10.91 -6.96
C ARG A 116 16.89 -10.90 -7.84
N PHE A 117 16.93 -10.06 -8.89
CA PHE A 117 18.13 -9.92 -9.73
C PHE A 117 19.30 -9.32 -8.97
N VAL A 118 19.06 -8.34 -8.12
CA VAL A 118 20.08 -7.72 -7.27
C VAL A 118 20.75 -8.74 -6.34
N LYS A 119 20.03 -9.76 -5.88
CA LYS A 119 20.60 -10.85 -5.05
C LYS A 119 21.56 -11.79 -5.81
N TYR A 120 21.66 -11.71 -7.13
CA TYR A 120 22.69 -12.44 -7.87
C TYR A 120 24.07 -11.77 -7.83
N VAL A 121 24.11 -10.49 -7.47
CA VAL A 121 25.37 -9.79 -7.29
C VAL A 121 26.01 -10.30 -6.00
N ASN A 122 27.26 -10.79 -6.08
CA ASN A 122 28.02 -11.31 -4.93
C ASN A 122 28.47 -10.19 -3.98
N MET A 123 27.55 -9.38 -3.53
CA MET A 123 27.75 -8.28 -2.57
C MET A 123 26.66 -8.30 -1.50
N PRO A 124 26.90 -7.73 -0.31
CA PRO A 124 25.90 -7.62 0.73
C PRO A 124 24.62 -6.91 0.25
N VAL A 125 23.46 -7.47 0.58
CA VAL A 125 22.17 -6.91 0.15
C VAL A 125 21.91 -5.51 0.73
N GLU A 126 22.58 -5.18 1.83
CA GLU A 126 22.58 -3.88 2.48
C GLU A 126 23.19 -2.78 1.58
N ILE A 127 24.05 -3.17 0.63
CA ILE A 127 24.65 -2.26 -0.37
C ILE A 127 23.91 -2.36 -1.68
N THR A 128 23.60 -3.58 -2.14
CA THR A 128 23.06 -3.81 -3.48
C THR A 128 21.62 -3.32 -3.63
N LEU A 129 20.77 -3.42 -2.59
CA LEU A 129 19.41 -2.90 -2.65
C LEU A 129 19.36 -1.36 -2.73
N PRO A 130 20.03 -0.59 -1.85
CA PRO A 130 20.11 0.86 -2.01
C PRO A 130 20.72 1.28 -3.35
N LEU A 131 21.79 0.62 -3.79
CA LEU A 131 22.44 0.91 -5.07
C LEU A 131 21.48 0.70 -6.25
N SER A 132 20.71 -0.38 -6.24
CA SER A 132 19.70 -0.66 -7.27
C SER A 132 18.60 0.41 -7.31
N TRP A 133 18.23 0.97 -6.15
CA TRP A 133 17.30 2.07 -6.08
C TRP A 133 17.89 3.35 -6.71
N VAL A 134 19.15 3.68 -6.40
CA VAL A 134 19.84 4.83 -7.01
C VAL A 134 19.91 4.68 -8.54
N ILE A 135 20.21 3.47 -9.04
CA ILE A 135 20.21 3.19 -10.50
C ILE A 135 18.82 3.42 -11.09
N LEU A 136 17.75 3.01 -10.40
CA LEU A 136 16.38 3.25 -10.87
C LEU A 136 16.02 4.72 -10.96
N LEU A 137 16.59 5.61 -10.14
CA LEU A 137 16.35 7.06 -10.24
C LEU A 137 16.83 7.63 -11.57
N ILE A 138 17.88 7.04 -12.15
CA ILE A 138 18.50 7.49 -13.40
C ILE A 138 17.72 6.98 -14.63
N ILE A 139 17.05 5.82 -14.52
CA ILE A 139 16.32 5.21 -15.63
C ILE A 139 15.05 6.02 -15.91
N PRO A 140 14.91 6.62 -17.10
CA PRO A 140 13.69 7.33 -17.46
C PRO A 140 12.54 6.34 -17.66
N TYR A 141 11.46 6.52 -16.92
CA TYR A 141 10.23 5.75 -17.08
C TYR A 141 9.03 6.68 -17.14
N GLY A 142 7.91 6.19 -17.67
CA GLY A 142 6.72 7.01 -17.90
C GLY A 142 6.03 7.60 -16.67
N GLY A 143 6.57 7.39 -15.47
CA GLY A 143 6.08 7.98 -14.21
C GLY A 143 4.80 7.34 -13.64
N THR A 144 4.02 6.63 -14.45
CA THR A 144 2.68 6.14 -14.12
C THR A 144 2.67 5.12 -12.98
N LEU A 145 3.72 4.29 -12.88
CA LEU A 145 3.78 3.23 -11.87
C LEU A 145 4.52 3.65 -10.59
N MET A 146 5.16 4.83 -10.55
CA MET A 146 5.91 5.33 -9.39
C MET A 146 6.94 4.32 -8.84
N ILE A 147 7.58 3.53 -9.71
CA ILE A 147 8.47 2.42 -9.32
C ILE A 147 9.63 2.94 -8.46
N ASN A 148 10.26 4.04 -8.87
CA ASN A 148 11.41 4.63 -8.16
C ASN A 148 11.06 5.02 -6.73
N PHE A 149 9.85 5.58 -6.52
CA PHE A 149 9.38 5.97 -5.20
C PHE A 149 9.05 4.75 -4.34
N LEU A 150 8.28 3.81 -4.87
CA LEU A 150 7.78 2.69 -4.09
C LEU A 150 8.82 1.59 -3.85
N TYR A 151 9.75 1.39 -4.78
CA TYR A 151 10.82 0.42 -4.61
C TYR A 151 11.73 0.74 -3.41
N PHE A 152 11.93 2.02 -3.10
CA PHE A 152 12.63 2.44 -1.88
C PHE A 152 12.02 1.80 -0.63
N TYR A 153 10.70 1.92 -0.45
CA TYR A 153 10.02 1.36 0.74
C TYR A 153 10.02 -0.16 0.74
N PHE A 154 9.97 -0.79 -0.45
CA PHE A 154 10.14 -2.24 -0.56
C PHE A 154 11.51 -2.67 -0.04
N CYS A 155 12.58 -1.99 -0.43
CA CYS A 155 13.94 -2.26 0.05
C CYS A 155 14.05 -2.03 1.56
N VAL A 156 13.53 -0.90 2.06
CA VAL A 156 13.51 -0.59 3.50
C VAL A 156 12.76 -1.69 4.27
N GLY A 157 11.59 -2.11 3.80
CA GLY A 157 10.82 -3.19 4.44
C GLY A 157 11.58 -4.51 4.50
N TYR A 158 12.28 -4.88 3.42
CA TYR A 158 13.13 -6.06 3.39
C TYR A 158 14.28 -5.97 4.41
N LEU A 159 14.97 -4.83 4.47
CA LEU A 159 16.08 -4.60 5.40
C LEU A 159 15.60 -4.57 6.86
N ILE A 160 14.44 -3.99 7.13
CA ILE A 160 13.83 -4.02 8.48
C ILE A 160 13.61 -5.48 8.93
N HIS A 161 13.07 -6.34 8.06
CA HIS A 161 12.88 -7.75 8.43
C HIS A 161 14.20 -8.47 8.72
N ARG A 162 15.24 -8.15 7.95
CA ARG A 162 16.55 -8.76 8.08
C ARG A 162 17.30 -8.35 9.35
N HIS A 163 17.13 -7.10 9.77
CA HIS A 163 17.77 -6.50 10.94
C HIS A 163 16.81 -6.21 12.09
N LEU A 164 15.73 -7.01 12.17
CA LEU A 164 14.64 -6.75 13.12
C LEU A 164 15.12 -6.67 14.57
N ASP A 165 15.99 -7.60 15.00
CA ASP A 165 16.47 -7.66 16.37
C ASP A 165 17.25 -6.39 16.75
N TYR A 166 18.10 -5.90 15.85
CA TYR A 166 18.84 -4.65 16.05
C TYR A 166 17.91 -3.43 16.08
N LEU A 167 16.96 -3.36 15.15
CA LEU A 167 16.01 -2.23 15.05
C LEU A 167 15.02 -2.18 16.21
N GLN A 168 14.72 -3.30 16.87
CA GLN A 168 13.87 -3.31 18.05
C GLN A 168 14.45 -2.51 19.21
N ILE A 169 15.78 -2.41 19.32
CA ILE A 169 16.44 -1.60 20.34
C ILE A 169 16.12 -0.11 20.14
N TYR A 170 16.08 0.34 18.89
CA TYR A 170 15.88 1.74 18.54
C TYR A 170 14.44 2.10 18.18
N LYS A 171 13.47 1.17 18.31
CA LYS A 171 12.12 1.39 17.82
C LYS A 171 11.40 2.59 18.43
N VAL A 172 11.62 2.86 19.73
CA VAL A 172 11.01 4.02 20.39
C VAL A 172 11.60 5.31 19.83
N LEU A 173 12.91 5.35 19.64
CA LEU A 173 13.61 6.49 19.05
C LEU A 173 13.14 6.74 17.62
N LEU A 174 13.09 5.68 16.80
CA LEU A 174 12.61 5.77 15.41
C LEU A 174 11.16 6.24 15.34
N PHE A 175 10.30 5.74 16.21
CA PHE A 175 8.91 6.19 16.31
C PHE A 175 8.82 7.66 16.70
N SER A 176 9.57 8.09 17.72
CA SER A 176 9.56 9.48 18.20
C SER A 176 10.09 10.46 17.14
N ILE A 177 11.19 10.12 16.46
CA ILE A 177 11.73 10.94 15.37
C ILE A 177 10.72 11.03 14.23
N SER A 178 10.11 9.90 13.85
CA SER A 178 9.09 9.85 12.78
C SER A 178 7.86 10.69 13.15
N LEU A 179 7.42 10.65 14.41
CA LEU A 179 6.29 11.42 14.89
C LEU A 179 6.58 12.93 14.83
N VAL A 180 7.72 13.36 15.36
CA VAL A 180 8.14 14.77 15.31
C VAL A 180 8.25 15.26 13.87
N PHE A 181 8.92 14.49 13.00
CA PHE A 181 9.07 14.86 11.59
C PHE A 181 7.73 14.97 10.88
N PHE A 182 6.81 14.01 11.11
CA PHE A 182 5.50 14.02 10.47
C PHE A 182 4.63 15.18 10.96
N ILE A 183 4.69 15.53 12.26
CA ILE A 183 3.99 16.71 12.79
C ILE A 183 4.55 17.99 12.14
N VAL A 184 5.86 18.14 12.03
CA VAL A 184 6.49 19.27 11.33
C VAL A 184 6.03 19.31 9.87
N ALA A 185 5.99 18.16 9.19
CA ALA A 185 5.53 18.07 7.82
C ALA A 185 4.05 18.49 7.66
N LEU A 186 3.19 18.14 8.64
CA LEU A 186 1.79 18.61 8.69
C LEU A 186 1.73 20.13 8.86
N CYS A 187 2.47 20.69 9.82
CA CYS A 187 2.48 22.14 10.09
C CYS A 187 2.99 22.97 8.90
N LEU A 188 3.90 22.39 8.11
CA LEU A 188 4.49 23.06 6.93
C LEU A 188 3.79 22.68 5.61
N ASN A 189 2.66 21.97 5.64
CA ASN A 189 1.92 21.50 4.46
C ASN A 189 2.77 20.68 3.48
N TRP A 190 3.68 19.85 4.01
CA TRP A 190 4.52 18.96 3.20
C TRP A 190 3.86 17.61 2.90
N THR A 191 2.71 17.31 3.49
CA THR A 191 1.94 16.08 3.31
C THR A 191 1.09 16.17 2.05
N ASN A 192 1.75 16.09 0.89
CA ASN A 192 1.07 16.10 -0.41
C ASN A 192 1.17 14.73 -1.09
N PRO A 193 0.27 14.42 -2.03
CA PRO A 193 0.46 13.27 -2.90
C PRO A 193 1.85 13.31 -3.53
N PRO A 194 2.60 12.18 -3.52
CA PRO A 194 3.96 12.18 -4.03
C PRO A 194 3.97 12.50 -5.52
N GLU A 195 4.84 13.39 -5.91
CA GLU A 195 5.16 13.67 -7.32
C GLU A 195 6.11 12.58 -7.86
N LYS A 196 6.43 12.68 -9.14
CA LYS A 196 7.38 11.79 -9.79
C LYS A 196 8.76 11.92 -9.13
N VAL A 197 9.17 10.88 -8.39
CA VAL A 197 10.47 10.81 -7.71
C VAL A 197 11.48 10.20 -8.68
N ASP A 198 12.33 11.04 -9.28
CA ASP A 198 13.39 10.64 -10.22
C ASP A 198 14.63 11.54 -10.06
N ILE A 199 15.63 11.31 -10.89
CA ILE A 199 16.87 12.10 -10.87
C ILE A 199 16.63 13.58 -11.14
N ASN A 200 15.62 13.92 -11.95
CA ASN A 200 15.32 15.32 -12.27
C ASN A 200 14.81 16.03 -11.02
N LEU A 201 13.87 15.42 -10.27
CA LEU A 201 13.41 16.00 -9.02
C LEU A 201 14.56 16.18 -8.02
N LEU A 202 15.47 15.20 -7.94
CA LEU A 202 16.66 15.31 -7.08
C LEU A 202 17.57 16.47 -7.49
N MET A 203 17.75 16.70 -8.78
CA MET A 203 18.62 17.79 -9.27
C MET A 203 17.98 19.17 -9.13
N TYR A 204 16.69 19.31 -9.47
CA TYR A 204 16.01 20.61 -9.47
C TYR A 204 15.42 21.00 -8.11
N SER A 205 15.06 20.03 -7.29
CA SER A 205 14.45 20.29 -5.99
C SER A 205 14.82 19.19 -4.97
N PRO A 206 16.10 19.11 -4.55
CA PRO A 206 16.59 18.05 -3.65
C PRO A 206 15.85 18.03 -2.31
N PHE A 207 15.48 19.19 -1.81
CA PHE A 207 14.68 19.30 -0.60
C PHE A 207 13.31 18.61 -0.73
N LYS A 208 12.58 18.88 -1.81
CA LYS A 208 11.28 18.25 -2.06
C LYS A 208 11.40 16.75 -2.26
N PHE A 209 12.45 16.29 -2.96
CA PHE A 209 12.77 14.88 -3.13
C PHE A 209 12.93 14.18 -1.76
N VAL A 210 13.78 14.75 -0.90
CA VAL A 210 14.05 14.18 0.44
C VAL A 210 12.80 14.20 1.31
N VAL A 211 12.07 15.32 1.35
CA VAL A 211 10.86 15.47 2.15
C VAL A 211 9.81 14.43 1.77
N GLN A 212 9.53 14.22 0.48
CA GLN A 212 8.53 13.23 0.05
C GLN A 212 8.87 11.81 0.52
N ILE A 213 10.16 11.43 0.44
CA ILE A 213 10.61 10.11 0.89
C ILE A 213 10.43 9.98 2.41
N PHE A 214 10.86 11.00 3.18
CA PHE A 214 10.77 10.93 4.64
C PHE A 214 9.35 11.07 5.18
N VAL A 215 8.46 11.81 4.52
CA VAL A 215 7.03 11.87 4.87
C VAL A 215 6.38 10.50 4.70
N GLY A 216 6.61 9.82 3.56
CA GLY A 216 6.10 8.48 3.34
C GLY A 216 6.63 7.45 4.34
N LEU A 217 7.94 7.54 4.69
CA LEU A 217 8.57 6.64 5.66
C LEU A 217 8.05 6.89 7.07
N SER A 218 8.03 8.14 7.52
CA SER A 218 7.60 8.51 8.87
C SER A 218 6.12 8.18 9.10
N GLY A 219 5.22 8.50 8.14
CA GLY A 219 3.82 8.10 8.21
C GLY A 219 3.64 6.58 8.30
N SER A 220 4.44 5.81 7.55
CA SER A 220 4.42 4.35 7.61
C SER A 220 4.88 3.82 8.97
N ILE A 221 5.98 4.34 9.53
CA ILE A 221 6.50 3.96 10.85
C ILE A 221 5.50 4.29 11.96
N ILE A 222 4.85 5.45 11.89
CA ILE A 222 3.82 5.86 12.86
C ILE A 222 2.66 4.87 12.86
N VAL A 223 2.12 4.53 11.69
CA VAL A 223 1.00 3.57 11.60
C VAL A 223 1.40 2.21 12.16
N ILE A 224 2.58 1.70 11.80
CA ILE A 224 3.07 0.41 12.34
C ILE A 224 3.23 0.47 13.86
N GLY A 225 3.85 1.54 14.39
CA GLY A 225 4.06 1.72 15.83
C GLY A 225 2.76 1.86 16.61
N VAL A 226 1.79 2.63 16.09
CA VAL A 226 0.45 2.77 16.69
C VAL A 226 -0.28 1.42 16.70
N CYS A 227 -0.25 0.67 15.60
CA CYS A 227 -0.87 -0.66 15.55
C CYS A 227 -0.22 -1.63 16.54
N GLU A 228 1.11 -1.63 16.66
CA GLU A 228 1.83 -2.43 17.67
C GLU A 228 1.43 -2.03 19.08
N LEU A 229 1.36 -0.73 19.36
CA LEU A 229 0.95 -0.19 20.67
C LEU A 229 -0.48 -0.61 21.03
N ILE A 230 -1.43 -0.46 20.09
CA ILE A 230 -2.82 -0.89 20.28
C ILE A 230 -2.87 -2.39 20.62
N TYR A 231 -2.13 -3.22 19.90
CA TYR A 231 -2.07 -4.65 20.19
C TYR A 231 -1.46 -4.97 21.53
N LYS A 232 -0.43 -4.26 21.96
CA LYS A 232 0.21 -4.46 23.29
C LYS A 232 -0.71 -4.06 24.44
N LEU A 233 -1.40 -2.93 24.30
CA LEU A 233 -2.25 -2.39 25.37
C LEU A 233 -3.58 -3.14 25.48
N PHE A 234 -4.22 -3.41 24.36
CA PHE A 234 -5.61 -3.88 24.32
C PHE A 234 -5.78 -5.32 23.82
N GLY A 235 -4.77 -5.93 23.21
CA GLY A 235 -4.87 -7.27 22.62
C GLY A 235 -5.23 -8.37 23.62
N LYS A 236 -4.87 -8.19 24.89
CA LYS A 236 -5.19 -9.13 25.98
C LYS A 236 -6.62 -8.96 26.52
N TRP A 237 -7.30 -7.86 26.24
CA TRP A 237 -8.67 -7.63 26.71
C TRP A 237 -9.65 -8.48 25.90
N GLN A 238 -10.45 -9.30 26.56
CA GLN A 238 -11.29 -10.31 25.90
C GLN A 238 -12.19 -9.73 24.78
N ARG A 239 -12.85 -8.60 25.02
CA ARG A 239 -13.73 -7.95 24.02
C ARG A 239 -12.93 -7.26 22.92
N VAL A 240 -11.97 -6.43 23.31
CA VAL A 240 -11.16 -5.64 22.34
C VAL A 240 -10.24 -6.55 21.53
N GLY A 241 -9.64 -7.58 22.15
CA GLY A 241 -8.83 -8.58 21.45
C GLY A 241 -9.60 -9.35 20.38
N LYS A 242 -10.89 -9.65 20.60
CA LYS A 242 -11.76 -10.24 19.55
C LYS A 242 -11.97 -9.28 18.38
N VAL A 243 -12.19 -7.99 18.64
CA VAL A 243 -12.35 -6.96 17.60
C VAL A 243 -11.06 -6.80 16.80
N LEU A 244 -9.90 -6.68 17.47
CA LEU A 244 -8.60 -6.60 16.81
C LEU A 244 -8.32 -7.84 15.95
N SER A 245 -8.63 -9.04 16.44
CA SER A 245 -8.50 -10.30 15.70
C SER A 245 -9.40 -10.33 14.46
N TYR A 246 -10.62 -9.78 14.55
CA TYR A 246 -11.52 -9.66 13.41
C TYR A 246 -10.91 -8.74 12.32
N PHE A 247 -10.44 -7.55 12.68
CA PHE A 247 -9.78 -6.64 11.74
C PHE A 247 -8.48 -7.21 11.17
N SER A 248 -7.68 -7.91 11.98
CA SER A 248 -6.51 -8.65 11.47
C SER A 248 -6.90 -9.72 10.47
N THR A 249 -8.07 -10.34 10.64
CA THR A 249 -8.59 -11.29 9.64
C THR A 249 -8.90 -10.60 8.33
N ILE A 250 -9.50 -9.39 8.33
CA ILE A 250 -9.71 -8.58 7.13
C ILE A 250 -8.36 -8.27 6.45
N GLY A 251 -7.33 -7.94 7.22
CA GLY A 251 -5.98 -7.69 6.72
C GLY A 251 -5.32 -8.84 5.95
N ARG A 252 -5.83 -10.07 6.08
CA ARG A 252 -5.39 -11.22 5.26
C ARG A 252 -5.96 -11.22 3.86
N TYR A 253 -6.99 -10.44 3.61
CA TYR A 253 -7.70 -10.37 2.34
C TYR A 253 -7.34 -9.12 1.52
N THR A 254 -6.30 -8.36 1.93
CA THR A 254 -5.93 -7.06 1.34
C THR A 254 -5.81 -7.07 -0.17
N LEU A 255 -5.21 -8.12 -0.78
CA LEU A 255 -5.10 -8.20 -2.23
C LEU A 255 -6.48 -8.32 -2.89
N GLY A 256 -7.35 -9.17 -2.35
CA GLY A 256 -8.71 -9.30 -2.87
C GLY A 256 -9.52 -8.02 -2.69
N ILE A 257 -9.43 -7.38 -1.51
CA ILE A 257 -10.10 -6.10 -1.24
C ILE A 257 -9.58 -5.03 -2.20
N TYR A 258 -8.26 -4.97 -2.46
CA TYR A 258 -7.66 -4.03 -3.40
C TYR A 258 -8.22 -4.21 -4.82
N VAL A 259 -8.38 -5.44 -5.26
CA VAL A 259 -8.98 -5.74 -6.58
C VAL A 259 -10.47 -5.36 -6.62
N VAL A 260 -11.24 -5.76 -5.60
CA VAL A 260 -12.70 -5.52 -5.57
C VAL A 260 -13.02 -4.03 -5.42
N GLN A 261 -12.25 -3.28 -4.62
CA GLN A 261 -12.46 -1.83 -4.45
C GLN A 261 -12.25 -1.07 -5.77
N THR A 262 -11.35 -1.52 -6.65
CA THR A 262 -11.16 -0.91 -7.97
C THR A 262 -12.46 -0.95 -8.78
N PHE A 263 -13.24 -2.03 -8.71
CA PHE A 263 -14.54 -2.09 -9.38
C PHE A 263 -15.62 -1.31 -8.63
N ILE A 264 -15.78 -1.56 -7.34
CA ILE A 264 -16.89 -0.99 -6.55
C ILE A 264 -16.67 0.50 -6.31
N ILE A 265 -15.51 0.91 -5.81
CA ILE A 265 -15.25 2.31 -5.43
C ILE A 265 -14.87 3.12 -6.67
N GLU A 266 -13.81 2.73 -7.38
CA GLU A 266 -13.25 3.56 -8.45
C GLU A 266 -14.09 3.58 -9.73
N ARG A 267 -14.81 2.48 -10.07
CA ARG A 267 -15.54 2.37 -11.34
C ARG A 267 -17.04 2.54 -11.21
N ILE A 268 -17.63 2.23 -10.05
CA ILE A 268 -19.08 2.35 -9.86
C ILE A 268 -19.37 3.56 -8.97
N ILE A 269 -18.99 3.52 -7.71
CA ILE A 269 -19.45 4.54 -6.75
C ILE A 269 -18.94 5.92 -7.11
N THR A 270 -17.65 6.10 -7.32
CA THR A 270 -17.06 7.42 -7.58
C THR A 270 -17.42 8.01 -8.94
N VAL A 271 -17.85 7.16 -9.90
CA VAL A 271 -18.29 7.63 -11.22
C VAL A 271 -19.75 8.09 -11.17
N TYR A 272 -20.62 7.28 -10.55
CA TYR A 272 -22.07 7.53 -10.56
C TYR A 272 -22.55 8.38 -9.38
N ILE A 273 -21.80 8.41 -8.28
CA ILE A 273 -22.18 9.16 -7.08
C ILE A 273 -21.22 10.34 -6.92
N LYS A 274 -21.75 11.55 -7.18
CA LYS A 274 -21.10 12.82 -6.84
C LYS A 274 -21.87 13.46 -5.70
N LEU A 275 -21.18 13.80 -4.63
CA LEU A 275 -21.78 14.45 -3.48
C LEU A 275 -21.97 15.94 -3.76
N ASN A 276 -23.12 16.47 -3.40
CA ASN A 276 -23.33 17.90 -3.42
C ASN A 276 -22.67 18.52 -2.18
N GLU A 277 -21.51 19.12 -2.39
CA GLU A 277 -20.68 19.71 -1.33
C GLU A 277 -21.34 20.91 -0.64
N ALA A 278 -22.38 21.50 -1.24
CA ALA A 278 -23.13 22.59 -0.62
C ALA A 278 -24.04 22.15 0.54
N ILE A 279 -24.31 20.83 0.66
CA ILE A 279 -25.22 20.29 1.68
C ILE A 279 -24.52 20.00 3.00
N LEU A 280 -23.25 19.60 2.95
CA LEU A 280 -22.47 19.19 4.13
C LEU A 280 -21.34 20.18 4.38
N SER A 281 -21.06 20.47 5.67
CA SER A 281 -19.89 21.29 5.97
C SER A 281 -18.59 20.61 5.53
N PRO A 282 -17.60 21.36 5.01
CA PRO A 282 -16.33 20.79 4.55
C PRO A 282 -15.63 19.95 5.63
N ALA A 283 -15.58 20.42 6.88
CA ALA A 283 -14.96 19.70 7.99
C ALA A 283 -15.70 18.39 8.31
N PHE A 284 -17.03 18.39 8.33
CA PHE A 284 -17.81 17.15 8.54
C PHE A 284 -17.55 16.15 7.41
N THR A 285 -17.53 16.62 6.17
CA THR A 285 -17.29 15.77 5.00
C THR A 285 -15.90 15.15 5.06
N ASP A 286 -14.88 15.94 5.37
CA ASP A 286 -13.48 15.52 5.37
C ASP A 286 -13.14 14.57 6.54
N PHE A 287 -13.56 14.92 7.76
CA PHE A 287 -13.16 14.17 8.95
C PHE A 287 -14.09 13.02 9.35
N ILE A 288 -15.37 13.07 8.92
CA ILE A 288 -16.37 12.09 9.38
C ILE A 288 -17.00 11.35 8.21
N PHE A 289 -17.58 12.04 7.24
CA PHE A 289 -18.43 11.43 6.24
C PHE A 289 -17.66 10.54 5.27
N ILE A 290 -16.59 11.05 4.64
CA ILE A 290 -15.77 10.28 3.71
C ILE A 290 -15.05 9.11 4.41
N PRO A 291 -14.39 9.28 5.59
CA PRO A 291 -13.84 8.16 6.34
C PRO A 291 -14.88 7.08 6.71
N LEU A 292 -16.10 7.48 7.09
CA LEU A 292 -17.16 6.52 7.42
C LEU A 292 -17.60 5.72 6.19
N ILE A 293 -17.86 6.39 5.06
CA ILE A 293 -18.21 5.72 3.80
C ILE A 293 -17.08 4.80 3.35
N GLY A 294 -15.85 5.28 3.29
CA GLY A 294 -14.70 4.49 2.88
C GLY A 294 -14.49 3.25 3.76
N SER A 295 -14.70 3.41 5.08
CA SER A 295 -14.64 2.28 6.03
C SER A 295 -15.75 1.25 5.77
N SER A 296 -16.96 1.72 5.56
CA SER A 296 -18.12 0.86 5.23
C SER A 296 -17.90 0.11 3.93
N LEU A 297 -17.41 0.79 2.88
CA LEU A 297 -17.12 0.18 1.59
C LEU A 297 -15.94 -0.81 1.67
N CYS A 298 -14.94 -0.56 2.50
CA CYS A 298 -13.87 -1.52 2.77
C CYS A 298 -14.43 -2.83 3.36
N ILE A 299 -15.37 -2.73 4.29
CA ILE A 299 -16.05 -3.91 4.87
C ILE A 299 -16.91 -4.62 3.82
N VAL A 300 -17.63 -3.89 2.98
CA VAL A 300 -18.39 -4.46 1.85
C VAL A 300 -17.46 -5.23 0.92
N CYS A 301 -16.35 -4.62 0.49
CA CYS A 301 -15.34 -5.27 -0.35
C CYS A 301 -14.80 -6.56 0.30
N TYR A 302 -14.54 -6.54 1.62
CA TYR A 302 -14.12 -7.73 2.34
C TYR A 302 -15.16 -8.86 2.26
N TYR A 303 -16.44 -8.57 2.47
CA TYR A 303 -17.49 -9.59 2.37
C TYR A 303 -17.65 -10.13 0.94
N VAL A 304 -17.55 -9.25 -0.08
CA VAL A 304 -17.52 -9.70 -1.48
C VAL A 304 -16.38 -10.68 -1.72
N VAL A 305 -15.16 -10.36 -1.28
CA VAL A 305 -14.02 -11.26 -1.41
C VAL A 305 -14.25 -12.56 -0.64
N ARG A 306 -14.76 -12.49 0.58
CA ARG A 306 -15.02 -13.67 1.42
C ARG A 306 -16.03 -14.62 0.81
N LEU A 307 -17.06 -14.09 0.14
CA LEU A 307 -18.12 -14.88 -0.52
C LEU A 307 -17.65 -15.45 -1.86
N THR A 308 -16.82 -14.72 -2.61
CA THR A 308 -16.41 -15.12 -3.97
C THR A 308 -15.12 -15.96 -4.00
N ARG A 309 -14.25 -15.83 -3.00
CA ARG A 309 -12.99 -16.57 -2.89
C ARG A 309 -13.15 -18.11 -2.87
N PRO A 310 -14.19 -18.73 -2.29
CA PRO A 310 -14.40 -20.18 -2.40
C PRO A 310 -14.59 -20.67 -3.84
N ILE A 311 -15.03 -19.81 -4.75
CA ILE A 311 -15.20 -20.12 -6.18
C ILE A 311 -13.81 -20.17 -6.82
N LYS A 312 -13.34 -21.39 -7.15
CA LYS A 312 -11.97 -21.65 -7.61
C LYS A 312 -11.53 -20.76 -8.78
N ILE A 313 -12.39 -20.56 -9.76
CA ILE A 313 -12.11 -19.73 -10.95
C ILE A 313 -11.90 -18.28 -10.53
N ILE A 314 -12.80 -17.70 -9.75
CA ILE A 314 -12.71 -16.32 -9.27
C ILE A 314 -11.46 -16.14 -8.40
N ASN A 315 -11.19 -17.09 -7.49
CA ASN A 315 -9.99 -17.03 -6.65
C ASN A 315 -8.71 -17.02 -7.47
N ILE A 316 -8.62 -17.84 -8.52
CA ILE A 316 -7.43 -17.88 -9.38
C ILE A 316 -7.30 -16.58 -10.18
N LEU A 317 -8.37 -16.15 -10.85
CA LEU A 317 -8.35 -15.05 -11.79
C LEU A 317 -8.23 -13.67 -11.11
N LEU A 318 -8.94 -13.43 -10.01
CA LEU A 318 -8.98 -12.14 -9.35
C LEU A 318 -8.09 -12.05 -8.11
N TYR A 319 -7.85 -13.17 -7.42
CA TYR A 319 -7.10 -13.15 -6.14
C TYR A 319 -5.78 -13.94 -6.20
N GLY A 320 -5.38 -14.41 -7.40
CA GLY A 320 -4.11 -15.09 -7.61
C GLY A 320 -4.01 -16.48 -6.96
N GLY A 321 -5.14 -17.14 -6.67
CA GLY A 321 -5.19 -18.46 -6.07
C GLY A 321 -4.71 -18.51 -4.63
N GLN A 322 -4.96 -17.46 -3.84
CA GLN A 322 -4.60 -17.44 -2.43
C GLN A 322 -5.41 -18.48 -1.62
N LYS A 323 -4.71 -19.21 -0.75
CA LYS A 323 -5.32 -20.18 0.18
C LYS A 323 -5.89 -19.49 1.42
#